data_0c0734055bdbf654bf55aea2d3b51362
#
_entry.id   0c0734055bdbf654bf55aea2d3b51362
#
_cell.length_a   1.000
_cell.length_b   1.000
_cell.length_c   1.000
_cell.angle_alpha   90.00
_cell.angle_beta   90.00
_cell.angle_gamma   90.00
#
_symmetry.space_group_name_H-M   'P 1'
#
loop_
_entity.id
_entity.type
_entity.pdbx_description
1 polymer ?
#
loop_
_entity_poly.entity_id
_entity_poly.type
_entity_poly.pdbx_seq_one_letter_code
_entity_poly.pdbx_strand_id
1 'polypeptide(L)'
;KDGMHHKFPQIGRLLIEDDVEIGANVVIDRAALDATIIKQGTKIDNLTQIAHNVFIGEHCALSAQVGVAGSARLENHVTLAGQVGVADHVTIMEGAIVGAQGGVPTGKRIQPKQIVWGTPARPLTEFKTQYAALSRLPKWRTDLAELKDRVVELEAKLDKL
;
A
#
# COMPACT_ATOMS: atom_id res chain seq x y z
N LYS A 1 25.07 2.67 -17.32
CA LYS A 1 25.97 2.76 -18.49
C LYS A 1 26.16 1.34 -19.03
N ASP A 2 25.97 1.12 -20.29
CA ASP A 2 26.22 -0.17 -20.97
C ASP A 2 25.38 -1.39 -20.47
N GLY A 3 24.21 -1.16 -19.86
CA GLY A 3 23.35 -2.22 -19.33
C GLY A 3 23.91 -2.95 -18.10
N MET A 4 25.04 -2.53 -17.57
CA MET A 4 25.64 -3.15 -16.38
C MET A 4 25.24 -2.43 -15.09
N HIS A 5 24.98 -3.22 -14.04
CA HIS A 5 24.75 -2.73 -12.69
C HIS A 5 26.08 -2.55 -11.95
N HIS A 6 26.34 -1.33 -11.51
CA HIS A 6 27.52 -1.04 -10.68
C HIS A 6 27.11 -1.02 -9.22
N LYS A 7 27.94 -1.66 -8.37
CA LYS A 7 27.71 -1.65 -6.92
C LYS A 7 27.80 -0.22 -6.38
N PHE A 8 26.74 0.21 -5.68
CA PHE A 8 26.81 1.41 -4.85
C PHE A 8 27.25 1.04 -3.43
N PRO A 9 28.24 1.73 -2.84
CA PRO A 9 28.70 1.44 -1.48
C PRO A 9 27.59 1.61 -0.45
N GLN A 10 27.42 0.60 0.42
CA GLN A 10 26.47 0.62 1.54
C GLN A 10 27.26 0.85 2.83
N ILE A 11 27.50 2.11 3.19
CA ILE A 11 28.37 2.50 4.32
C ILE A 11 27.63 3.17 5.46
N GLY A 12 26.30 3.34 5.32
CA GLY A 12 25.43 3.88 6.36
C GLY A 12 25.22 2.92 7.53
N ARG A 13 24.32 3.28 8.41
CA ARG A 13 24.04 2.58 9.66
C ARG A 13 22.63 2.01 9.70
N LEU A 14 22.40 1.09 10.64
CA LEU A 14 21.10 0.68 11.14
C LEU A 14 21.00 1.12 12.60
N LEU A 15 19.93 1.84 12.96
CA LEU A 15 19.62 2.25 14.32
C LEU A 15 18.28 1.66 14.72
N ILE A 16 18.26 0.89 15.80
CA ILE A 16 17.05 0.30 16.40
C ILE A 16 16.99 0.81 17.82
N GLU A 17 15.91 1.46 18.19
CA GLU A 17 15.69 2.02 19.52
C GLU A 17 15.10 1.00 20.50
N ASP A 18 14.79 1.45 21.71
CA ASP A 18 14.30 0.61 22.80
C ASP A 18 12.92 0.02 22.52
N ASP A 19 12.59 -1.10 23.14
CA ASP A 19 11.30 -1.78 23.08
C ASP A 19 10.83 -2.18 21.66
N VAL A 20 11.74 -2.26 20.68
CA VAL A 20 11.44 -2.78 19.35
C VAL A 20 11.42 -4.31 19.39
N GLU A 21 10.32 -4.90 18.86
CA GLU A 21 10.24 -6.35 18.67
C GLU A 21 10.41 -6.69 17.19
N ILE A 22 11.24 -7.69 16.90
CA ILE A 22 11.56 -8.13 15.54
C ILE A 22 11.30 -9.63 15.44
N GLY A 23 10.35 -10.00 14.58
CA GLY A 23 9.93 -11.39 14.37
C GLY A 23 10.96 -12.20 13.56
N ALA A 24 10.64 -13.47 13.37
CA ALA A 24 11.50 -14.42 12.68
C ALA A 24 11.67 -14.06 11.19
N ASN A 25 12.88 -14.20 10.68
CA ASN A 25 13.23 -13.93 9.28
C ASN A 25 12.89 -12.50 8.80
N VAL A 26 12.87 -11.53 9.69
CA VAL A 26 12.84 -10.12 9.32
C VAL A 26 14.19 -9.72 8.78
N VAL A 27 14.22 -9.06 7.64
CA VAL A 27 15.43 -8.55 7.01
C VAL A 27 15.40 -7.04 7.02
N ILE A 28 16.47 -6.42 7.52
CA ILE A 28 16.60 -4.96 7.62
C ILE A 28 17.92 -4.54 7.01
N ASP A 29 17.85 -3.77 5.92
CA ASP A 29 19.05 -3.26 5.26
C ASP A 29 19.61 -2.03 5.99
N ARG A 30 20.94 -1.97 6.10
CA ARG A 30 21.58 -0.70 6.47
C ARG A 30 21.34 0.36 5.41
N ALA A 31 21.44 1.60 5.78
CA ALA A 31 21.39 2.71 4.82
C ALA A 31 22.57 2.65 3.82
N ALA A 32 22.35 3.17 2.63
CA ALA A 32 23.44 3.41 1.69
C ALA A 32 24.41 4.48 2.25
N LEU A 33 23.86 5.62 2.62
CA LEU A 33 24.49 6.70 3.38
C LEU A 33 23.53 7.06 4.52
N ASP A 34 24.06 7.62 5.64
CA ASP A 34 23.26 8.00 6.81
C ASP A 34 22.72 6.79 7.59
N ALA A 35 21.40 6.66 7.85
CA ALA A 35 20.85 5.60 8.68
C ALA A 35 19.48 5.09 8.20
N THR A 36 19.27 3.78 8.31
CA THR A 36 17.93 3.17 8.42
C THR A 36 17.56 3.21 9.91
N ILE A 37 16.37 3.69 10.24
CA ILE A 37 15.98 3.99 11.63
C ILE A 37 14.65 3.33 11.98
N ILE A 38 14.63 2.61 13.09
CA ILE A 38 13.43 2.04 13.70
C ILE A 38 13.30 2.62 15.12
N LYS A 39 12.26 3.40 15.34
CA LYS A 39 12.02 4.11 16.58
C LYS A 39 11.35 3.22 17.62
N GLN A 40 11.40 3.71 18.87
CA GLN A 40 10.95 3.03 20.07
C GLN A 40 9.56 2.38 19.93
N GLY A 41 9.40 1.21 20.55
CA GLY A 41 8.12 0.53 20.74
C GLY A 41 7.52 -0.09 19.48
N THR A 42 8.18 0.01 18.31
CA THR A 42 7.69 -0.56 17.05
C THR A 42 7.74 -2.09 17.08
N LYS A 43 6.70 -2.72 16.53
CA LYS A 43 6.55 -4.17 16.42
C LYS A 43 6.58 -4.59 14.96
N ILE A 44 7.47 -5.52 14.61
CA ILE A 44 7.70 -6.00 13.25
C ILE A 44 7.55 -7.52 13.26
N ASP A 45 6.51 -7.99 12.57
CA ASP A 45 6.19 -9.42 12.51
C ASP A 45 7.02 -10.13 11.44
N ASN A 46 6.90 -11.44 11.41
CA ASN A 46 7.73 -12.37 10.66
C ASN A 46 7.80 -12.07 9.15
N LEU A 47 8.95 -12.38 8.53
CA LEU A 47 9.14 -12.29 7.08
C LEU A 47 9.00 -10.87 6.51
N THR A 48 9.11 -9.84 7.32
CA THR A 48 9.07 -8.45 6.86
C THR A 48 10.42 -8.04 6.27
N GLN A 49 10.39 -7.30 5.15
CA GLN A 49 11.57 -6.69 4.52
C GLN A 49 11.55 -5.18 4.71
N ILE A 50 12.60 -4.63 5.28
CA ILE A 50 12.83 -3.19 5.42
C ILE A 50 14.10 -2.83 4.66
N ALA A 51 13.94 -2.04 3.60
CA ALA A 51 15.05 -1.65 2.74
C ALA A 51 15.86 -0.47 3.32
N HIS A 52 16.92 -0.11 2.59
CA HIS A 52 17.88 0.91 3.00
C HIS A 52 17.23 2.30 3.16
N ASN A 53 17.73 3.09 4.10
CA ASN A 53 17.30 4.48 4.35
C ASN A 53 15.81 4.63 4.74
N VAL A 54 15.14 3.56 5.14
CA VAL A 54 13.77 3.61 5.66
C VAL A 54 13.78 4.25 7.06
N PHE A 55 12.78 5.08 7.32
CA PHE A 55 12.48 5.61 8.65
C PHE A 55 11.15 5.04 9.12
N ILE A 56 11.14 4.40 10.28
CA ILE A 56 9.94 3.92 10.96
C ILE A 56 9.84 4.65 12.30
N GLY A 57 8.74 5.36 12.50
CA GLY A 57 8.41 6.13 13.70
C GLY A 57 8.13 5.26 14.92
N GLU A 58 7.70 5.90 15.99
CA GLU A 58 7.41 5.24 17.25
C GLU A 58 6.10 4.44 17.19
N HIS A 59 6.05 3.32 17.94
CA HIS A 59 4.85 2.50 18.14
C HIS A 59 4.15 2.09 16.84
N CYS A 60 4.90 1.88 15.76
CA CYS A 60 4.36 1.32 14.54
C CYS A 60 4.11 -0.19 14.67
N ALA A 61 3.16 -0.70 13.88
CA ALA A 61 2.88 -2.14 13.79
C ALA A 61 2.97 -2.60 12.34
N LEU A 62 3.91 -3.48 12.04
CA LEU A 62 4.10 -4.09 10.74
C LEU A 62 3.78 -5.58 10.86
N SER A 63 2.69 -6.01 10.23
CA SER A 63 2.29 -7.43 10.22
C SER A 63 3.17 -8.24 9.29
N ALA A 64 2.96 -9.56 9.28
CA ALA A 64 3.81 -10.49 8.53
C ALA A 64 3.85 -10.21 7.02
N GLN A 65 5.03 -10.47 6.42
CA GLN A 65 5.27 -10.35 4.98
C GLN A 65 5.12 -8.92 4.42
N VAL A 66 5.21 -7.90 5.25
CA VAL A 66 5.26 -6.51 4.78
C VAL A 66 6.58 -6.25 4.06
N GLY A 67 6.52 -5.52 2.96
CA GLY A 67 7.69 -5.02 2.23
C GLY A 67 7.73 -3.50 2.21
N VAL A 68 8.80 -2.91 2.73
CA VAL A 68 9.03 -1.45 2.72
C VAL A 68 10.25 -1.15 1.88
N ALA A 69 10.05 -0.51 0.74
CA ALA A 69 11.13 -0.15 -0.18
C ALA A 69 11.95 1.06 0.31
N GLY A 70 13.10 1.27 -0.32
CA GLY A 70 14.10 2.22 0.12
C GLY A 70 13.61 3.66 0.25
N SER A 71 14.12 4.35 1.24
CA SER A 71 13.81 5.77 1.52
C SER A 71 12.34 6.07 1.83
N ALA A 72 11.52 5.06 2.11
CA ALA A 72 10.16 5.25 2.61
C ALA A 72 10.18 5.76 4.06
N ARG A 73 9.16 6.53 4.41
CA ARG A 73 8.99 7.10 5.74
C ARG A 73 7.62 6.74 6.32
N LEU A 74 7.62 6.04 7.44
CA LEU A 74 6.45 5.78 8.26
C LEU A 74 6.56 6.69 9.50
N GLU A 75 5.56 7.55 9.73
CA GLU A 75 5.50 8.37 10.94
C GLU A 75 4.98 7.53 12.12
N ASN A 76 4.77 8.14 13.29
CA ASN A 76 4.39 7.42 14.50
C ASN A 76 3.03 6.72 14.37
N HIS A 77 2.84 5.60 15.06
CA HIS A 77 1.58 4.85 15.16
C HIS A 77 1.03 4.35 13.82
N VAL A 78 1.85 4.22 12.78
CA VAL A 78 1.43 3.65 11.49
C VAL A 78 1.22 2.14 11.64
N THR A 79 0.14 1.64 11.03
CA THR A 79 -0.15 0.20 10.95
C THR A 79 -0.11 -0.27 9.51
N LEU A 80 0.74 -1.25 9.21
CA LEU A 80 0.77 -1.96 7.95
C LEU A 80 0.26 -3.39 8.19
N ALA A 81 -0.89 -3.73 7.63
CA ALA A 81 -1.45 -5.07 7.74
C ALA A 81 -0.67 -6.08 6.86
N GLY A 82 -0.99 -7.37 6.99
CA GLY A 82 -0.23 -8.44 6.31
C GLY A 82 -0.09 -8.25 4.81
N GLN A 83 1.10 -8.56 4.29
CA GLN A 83 1.44 -8.51 2.86
C GLN A 83 1.31 -7.12 2.21
N VAL A 84 1.37 -6.07 2.98
CA VAL A 84 1.41 -4.70 2.44
C VAL A 84 2.73 -4.46 1.72
N GLY A 85 2.68 -3.88 0.53
CA GLY A 85 3.83 -3.38 -0.22
C GLY A 85 3.89 -1.86 -0.22
N VAL A 86 4.98 -1.29 0.26
CA VAL A 86 5.24 0.15 0.25
C VAL A 86 6.38 0.43 -0.72
N ALA A 87 6.11 1.19 -1.77
CA ALA A 87 7.13 1.58 -2.74
C ALA A 87 8.12 2.60 -2.17
N ASP A 88 9.16 2.89 -2.94
CA ASP A 88 10.21 3.83 -2.57
C ASP A 88 9.69 5.28 -2.42
N HIS A 89 10.35 6.03 -1.54
CA HIS A 89 10.04 7.46 -1.29
C HIS A 89 8.57 7.76 -0.91
N VAL A 90 7.85 6.78 -0.42
CA VAL A 90 6.49 6.95 0.14
C VAL A 90 6.57 7.58 1.52
N THR A 91 5.59 8.43 1.85
CA THR A 91 5.38 8.91 3.22
C THR A 91 4.02 8.43 3.72
N ILE A 92 4.01 7.68 4.81
CA ILE A 92 2.79 7.27 5.51
C ILE A 92 2.75 8.04 6.82
N MET A 93 1.78 8.94 6.95
CA MET A 93 1.72 9.90 8.05
C MET A 93 1.10 9.28 9.30
N GLU A 94 1.24 9.98 10.41
CA GLU A 94 0.90 9.51 11.75
C GLU A 94 -0.48 8.84 11.86
N GLY A 95 -0.52 7.68 12.48
CA GLY A 95 -1.75 6.93 12.75
C GLY A 95 -2.46 6.38 11.52
N ALA A 96 -1.88 6.47 10.32
CA ALA A 96 -2.48 5.90 9.12
C ALA A 96 -2.41 4.37 9.11
N ILE A 97 -3.38 3.75 8.47
CA ILE A 97 -3.49 2.29 8.37
C ILE A 97 -3.54 1.87 6.90
N VAL A 98 -2.70 0.93 6.52
CA VAL A 98 -2.78 0.27 5.21
C VAL A 98 -3.33 -1.14 5.41
N GLY A 99 -4.50 -1.41 4.82
CA GLY A 99 -5.16 -2.72 4.90
C GLY A 99 -4.38 -3.81 4.18
N ALA A 100 -4.64 -5.08 4.56
CA ALA A 100 -3.90 -6.24 4.06
C ALA A 100 -3.85 -6.30 2.52
N GLN A 101 -2.69 -6.74 2.00
CA GLN A 101 -2.39 -6.78 0.57
C GLN A 101 -2.50 -5.42 -0.15
N GLY A 102 -2.52 -4.33 0.62
CA GLY A 102 -2.52 -2.98 0.06
C GLY A 102 -1.18 -2.64 -0.60
N GLY A 103 -1.22 -2.03 -1.78
CA GLY A 103 -0.04 -1.55 -2.49
C GLY A 103 0.03 -0.03 -2.50
N VAL A 104 1.07 0.55 -1.89
CA VAL A 104 1.28 2.00 -1.87
C VAL A 104 2.31 2.38 -2.93
N PRO A 105 1.91 3.03 -4.04
CA PRO A 105 2.82 3.34 -5.14
C PRO A 105 3.78 4.48 -4.79
N THR A 106 4.90 4.54 -5.53
CA THR A 106 5.96 5.56 -5.41
C THR A 106 5.41 6.99 -5.34
N GLY A 107 5.97 7.79 -4.47
CA GLY A 107 5.62 9.21 -4.29
C GLY A 107 4.26 9.46 -3.63
N LYS A 108 3.55 8.42 -3.24
CA LYS A 108 2.27 8.56 -2.53
C LYS A 108 2.49 9.08 -1.11
N ARG A 109 1.59 9.95 -0.68
CA ARG A 109 1.47 10.39 0.71
C ARG A 109 0.12 9.94 1.26
N ILE A 110 0.14 9.10 2.30
CA ILE A 110 -1.07 8.71 3.03
C ILE A 110 -1.26 9.71 4.17
N GLN A 111 -2.45 10.31 4.25
CA GLN A 111 -2.73 11.37 5.21
C GLN A 111 -2.83 10.83 6.64
N PRO A 112 -2.65 11.68 7.67
CA PRO A 112 -2.74 11.24 9.07
C PRO A 112 -4.07 10.54 9.35
N LYS A 113 -4.02 9.43 10.09
CA LYS A 113 -5.19 8.63 10.51
C LYS A 113 -6.07 8.12 9.37
N GLN A 114 -5.61 8.22 8.14
CA GLN A 114 -6.32 7.69 6.97
C GLN A 114 -6.21 6.16 6.92
N ILE A 115 -7.32 5.50 6.61
CA ILE A 115 -7.33 4.08 6.30
C ILE A 115 -7.41 3.93 4.78
N VAL A 116 -6.44 3.22 4.21
CA VAL A 116 -6.38 2.91 2.78
C VAL A 116 -6.34 1.41 2.55
N TRP A 117 -6.83 0.96 1.39
CA TRP A 117 -6.81 -0.44 1.02
C TRP A 117 -6.77 -0.62 -0.51
N GLY A 118 -6.38 -1.82 -0.95
CA GLY A 118 -6.33 -2.20 -2.36
C GLY A 118 -4.98 -1.92 -3.03
N THR A 119 -4.91 -2.25 -4.31
CA THR A 119 -3.73 -1.99 -5.15
C THR A 119 -4.16 -1.29 -6.43
N PRO A 120 -3.77 -0.03 -6.67
CA PRO A 120 -3.10 0.86 -5.72
C PRO A 120 -3.98 1.18 -4.50
N ALA A 121 -3.37 1.47 -3.36
CA ALA A 121 -4.08 1.77 -2.11
C ALA A 121 -4.94 3.04 -2.24
N ARG A 122 -6.20 2.92 -1.87
CA ARG A 122 -7.24 3.96 -1.93
C ARG A 122 -7.93 4.10 -0.59
N PRO A 123 -8.61 5.21 -0.29
CA PRO A 123 -9.46 5.32 0.89
C PRO A 123 -10.43 4.13 0.97
N LEU A 124 -10.59 3.57 2.17
CA LEU A 124 -11.37 2.34 2.37
C LEU A 124 -12.82 2.46 1.87
N THR A 125 -13.44 3.61 2.08
CA THR A 125 -14.81 3.90 1.61
C THR A 125 -14.90 3.85 0.10
N GLU A 126 -13.95 4.47 -0.60
CA GLU A 126 -13.86 4.46 -2.06
C GLU A 126 -13.64 3.04 -2.58
N PHE A 127 -12.70 2.29 -1.99
CA PHE A 127 -12.44 0.91 -2.37
C PHE A 127 -13.70 0.03 -2.23
N LYS A 128 -14.40 0.10 -1.08
CA LYS A 128 -15.64 -0.67 -0.87
C LYS A 128 -16.71 -0.34 -1.90
N THR A 129 -16.90 0.93 -2.24
CA THR A 129 -17.87 1.36 -3.25
C THR A 129 -17.54 0.81 -4.63
N GLN A 130 -16.27 0.91 -5.04
CA GLN A 130 -15.80 0.38 -6.33
C GLN A 130 -15.89 -1.14 -6.39
N TYR A 131 -15.50 -1.84 -5.33
CA TYR A 131 -15.58 -3.30 -5.26
C TYR A 131 -17.02 -3.80 -5.34
N ALA A 132 -17.97 -3.14 -4.64
CA ALA A 132 -19.39 -3.43 -4.74
C ALA A 132 -19.97 -3.17 -6.15
N ALA A 133 -19.48 -2.14 -6.84
CA ALA A 133 -19.86 -1.88 -8.23
C ALA A 133 -19.33 -2.96 -9.17
N LEU A 134 -18.07 -3.38 -9.01
CA LEU A 134 -17.47 -4.47 -9.79
C LEU A 134 -18.28 -5.76 -9.70
N SER A 135 -18.74 -6.13 -8.51
CA SER A 135 -19.55 -7.35 -8.31
C SER A 135 -20.92 -7.29 -9.00
N ARG A 136 -21.42 -6.10 -9.32
CA ARG A 136 -22.70 -5.89 -10.02
C ARG A 136 -22.58 -5.78 -11.54
N LEU A 137 -21.36 -5.66 -12.07
CA LEU A 137 -21.13 -5.51 -13.52
C LEU A 137 -21.82 -6.60 -14.38
N PRO A 138 -21.80 -7.90 -14.03
CA PRO A 138 -22.47 -8.93 -14.81
C PRO A 138 -23.98 -8.65 -14.95
N LYS A 139 -24.64 -8.25 -13.86
CA LYS A 139 -26.05 -7.90 -13.86
C LYS A 139 -26.31 -6.65 -14.69
N TRP A 140 -25.55 -5.59 -14.51
CA TRP A 140 -25.73 -4.35 -15.29
C TRP A 140 -25.55 -4.58 -16.78
N ARG A 141 -24.67 -5.47 -17.19
CA ARG A 141 -24.54 -5.85 -18.60
C ARG A 141 -25.82 -6.47 -19.16
N THR A 142 -26.50 -7.35 -18.41
CA THR A 142 -27.77 -7.94 -18.78
C THR A 142 -28.87 -6.88 -18.83
N ASP A 143 -29.01 -6.09 -17.78
CA ASP A 143 -30.01 -5.01 -17.68
C ASP A 143 -29.86 -4.02 -18.85
N LEU A 144 -28.62 -3.69 -19.23
CA LEU A 144 -28.34 -2.80 -20.37
C LEU A 144 -28.73 -3.42 -21.72
N ALA A 145 -28.54 -4.72 -21.90
CA ALA A 145 -28.97 -5.41 -23.12
C ALA A 145 -30.50 -5.39 -23.25
N GLU A 146 -31.21 -5.74 -22.19
CA GLU A 146 -32.68 -5.70 -22.14
C GLU A 146 -33.21 -4.27 -22.40
N LEU A 147 -32.59 -3.25 -21.85
CA LEU A 147 -32.95 -1.86 -22.10
C LEU A 147 -32.75 -1.46 -23.56
N LYS A 148 -31.67 -1.90 -24.20
CA LYS A 148 -31.42 -1.65 -25.64
C LYS A 148 -32.50 -2.28 -26.50
N ASP A 149 -32.85 -3.54 -26.26
CA ASP A 149 -33.90 -4.24 -27.00
C ASP A 149 -35.24 -3.53 -26.83
N ARG A 150 -35.54 -3.05 -25.62
CA ARG A 150 -36.77 -2.28 -25.34
C ARG A 150 -36.80 -0.95 -26.05
N VAL A 151 -35.70 -0.24 -26.17
CA VAL A 151 -35.63 1.02 -26.94
C VAL A 151 -35.91 0.75 -28.42
N VAL A 152 -35.30 -0.27 -29.02
CA VAL A 152 -35.54 -0.65 -30.42
C VAL A 152 -37.01 -0.97 -30.67
N GLU A 153 -37.67 -1.72 -29.77
CA GLU A 153 -39.11 -1.99 -29.85
C GLU A 153 -39.98 -0.71 -29.82
N LEU A 154 -39.59 0.24 -28.94
CA LEU A 154 -40.34 1.49 -28.80
C LEU A 154 -40.17 2.39 -30.03
N GLU A 155 -38.95 2.49 -30.57
CA GLU A 155 -38.65 3.21 -31.81
C GLU A 155 -39.46 2.64 -32.99
N ALA A 156 -39.45 1.31 -33.16
CA ALA A 156 -40.21 0.65 -34.21
C ALA A 156 -41.75 0.80 -34.08
N LYS A 157 -42.26 1.09 -32.87
CA LYS A 157 -43.67 1.41 -32.66
C LYS A 157 -43.99 2.87 -32.98
N LEU A 158 -43.07 3.78 -32.68
CA LEU A 158 -43.17 5.20 -33.00
C LEU A 158 -43.16 5.46 -34.51
N ASP A 159 -42.31 4.74 -35.26
CA ASP A 159 -42.23 4.86 -36.74
C ASP A 159 -43.46 4.36 -37.47
N LYS A 160 -44.41 3.69 -36.78
CA LYS A 160 -45.68 3.18 -37.34
C LYS A 160 -46.89 4.07 -37.01
N LEU A 161 -46.69 5.16 -36.27
CA LEU A 161 -47.72 6.17 -35.93
C LEU A 161 -47.64 7.36 -36.87
#